data_884613130710cebf7a29f73d71b3055a
#
_entry.id   884613130710cebf7a29f73d71b3055a
#
_cell.length_a   1.000
_cell.length_b   1.000
_cell.length_c   1.000
_cell.angle_alpha   90.00
_cell.angle_beta   90.00
_cell.angle_gamma   90.00
#
_symmetry.space_group_name_H-M   'P 1'
#
loop_
_entity.id
_entity.type
_entity.pdbx_description
1 polymer ?
#
loop_
_entity_poly.entity_id
_entity_poly.type
_entity_poly.pdbx_seq_one_letter_code
_entity_poly.pdbx_strand_id
1 'polypeptide(L)' 'MKVKVMQVGPIGTNCYILEDETTGKAAVIDPGDEAERILAALKEGGAEVTHI' A
#
# COMPACT_ATOMS: atom_id res chain seq x y z
N MET A 1 2.33 -7.04 -12.19
CA MET A 1 2.48 -6.17 -11.00
C MET A 1 1.52 -5.00 -11.06
N LYS A 2 0.86 -4.73 -9.96
CA LYS A 2 -0.05 -3.58 -9.85
C LYS A 2 0.58 -2.50 -8.99
N VAL A 3 0.37 -1.25 -9.39
CA VAL A 3 0.80 -0.09 -8.61
C VAL A 3 -0.44 0.71 -8.23
N LYS A 4 -0.61 0.93 -6.93
CA LYS A 4 -1.69 1.78 -6.40
C LYS A 4 -1.07 2.99 -5.75
N VAL A 5 -1.65 4.16 -5.96
CA VAL A 5 -1.21 5.41 -5.35
C VAL A 5 -2.30 5.90 -4.41
N MET A 6 -1.93 6.18 -3.16
CA MET A 6 -2.85 6.73 -2.15
C MET A 6 -2.29 8.05 -1.62
N GLN A 7 -3.18 9.01 -1.40
CA GLN A 7 -2.80 10.23 -0.69
C GLN A 7 -3.11 10.03 0.80
N VAL A 8 -2.10 10.24 1.63
CA VAL A 8 -2.20 10.04 3.08
C VAL A 8 -1.73 11.27 3.84
N GLY A 9 -2.27 11.45 5.04
CA GLY A 9 -1.91 12.55 5.92
C GLY A 9 -2.57 13.87 5.55
N PRO A 10 -2.39 14.91 6.39
CA PRO A 10 -3.07 16.19 6.23
C PRO A 10 -2.63 16.99 5.01
N ILE A 11 -1.45 16.73 4.48
CA ILE A 11 -0.93 17.42 3.28
C ILE A 11 -1.04 16.58 2.01
N GLY A 12 -1.65 15.40 2.09
CA GLY A 12 -1.88 14.56 0.91
C GLY A 12 -0.61 13.95 0.33
N THR A 13 0.27 13.43 1.18
CA THR A 13 1.49 12.76 0.72
C THR A 13 1.15 11.49 -0.03
N ASN A 14 1.82 11.23 -1.15
CA ASN A 14 1.60 10.03 -1.93
C ASN A 14 2.24 8.81 -1.26
N CYS A 15 1.45 7.76 -1.12
CA CYS A 15 1.91 6.45 -0.69
C CYS A 15 1.72 5.47 -1.85
N TYR A 16 2.72 4.67 -2.13
CA TYR A 16 2.69 3.72 -3.24
C TYR A 16 2.60 2.30 -2.72
N ILE A 17 1.68 1.54 -3.27
CA ILE A 17 1.54 0.11 -2.97
C ILE A 17 1.84 -0.67 -4.24
N LEU A 18 2.87 -1.52 -4.17
CA LEU A 18 3.27 -2.39 -5.27
C LEU A 18 2.82 -3.81 -4.95
N GLU A 19 1.95 -4.36 -5.77
CA GLU A 19 1.45 -5.73 -5.59
C GLU A 19 1.95 -6.64 -6.70
N ASP A 20 2.52 -7.79 -6.31
CA ASP A 20 2.87 -8.85 -7.25
C ASP A 20 1.72 -9.87 -7.27
N GLU A 21 0.99 -9.91 -8.37
CA GLU A 21 -0.18 -10.77 -8.53
C GLU A 21 0.19 -12.26 -8.56
N THR A 22 1.40 -12.57 -9.00
CA THR A 22 1.87 -13.95 -9.10
C THR A 22 2.13 -14.56 -7.74
N THR A 23 2.74 -13.80 -6.83
CA THR A 23 3.11 -14.28 -5.49
C THR A 23 2.12 -13.87 -4.41
N GLY A 24 1.26 -12.89 -4.68
CA GLY A 24 0.34 -12.31 -3.71
C GLY A 24 1.01 -11.44 -2.66
N LYS A 25 2.24 -10.99 -2.93
CA LYS A 25 3.01 -10.17 -2.00
C LYS A 25 2.94 -8.70 -2.39
N ALA A 26 3.12 -7.83 -1.42
CA ALA A 26 3.07 -6.40 -1.63
C ALA A 26 4.19 -5.67 -0.88
N ALA A 27 4.59 -4.52 -1.42
CA ALA A 27 5.49 -3.58 -0.78
C ALA A 27 4.81 -2.23 -0.68
N VAL A 28 5.06 -1.51 0.42
CA VAL A 28 4.53 -0.17 0.64
C VAL A 28 5.68 0.82 0.65
N ILE A 29 5.57 1.87 -0.16
CA ILE A 29 6.60 2.90 -0.27
C ILE A 29 6.03 4.22 0.22
N ASP A 30 6.76 4.87 1.13
CA ASP A 30 6.39 6.14 1.73
C ASP A 30 5.01 6.10 2.41
N PRO A 31 4.80 5.21 3.39
CA PRO A 31 3.49 5.10 4.03
C PRO A 31 3.07 6.38 4.76
N GLY A 32 4.00 7.18 5.22
CA GLY A 32 3.73 8.46 5.87
C GLY A 32 2.79 8.32 7.05
N ASP A 33 1.52 8.59 6.82
CA ASP A 33 0.49 8.62 7.86
C ASP A 33 -0.68 7.72 7.44
N GLU A 34 -1.69 7.63 8.30
CA GLU A 34 -2.92 6.88 8.04
C GLU A 34 -2.67 5.39 7.73
N ALA A 35 -1.86 4.75 8.58
CA ALA A 35 -1.53 3.33 8.44
C ALA A 35 -2.76 2.44 8.33
N GLU A 36 -3.85 2.77 9.01
CA GLU A 36 -5.09 2.00 8.97
C GLU A 36 -5.71 1.98 7.57
N ARG A 37 -5.66 3.09 6.85
CA ARG A 37 -6.15 3.16 5.47
C ARG A 37 -5.30 2.29 4.55
N ILE A 38 -4.00 2.32 4.74
CA ILE A 38 -3.06 1.52 3.94
C ILE A 38 -3.31 0.04 4.20
N LEU A 39 -3.42 -0.36 5.45
CA LEU A 39 -3.69 -1.75 5.82
C LEU A 39 -5.04 -2.22 5.28
N ALA A 40 -6.06 -1.37 5.32
CA ALA A 40 -7.37 -1.71 4.78
C ALA A 40 -7.31 -1.94 3.26
N ALA A 41 -6.57 -1.10 2.54
CA ALA A 41 -6.40 -1.25 1.10
C ALA A 41 -5.67 -2.55 0.75
N LEU A 42 -4.64 -2.91 1.51
CA LEU A 42 -3.89 -4.15 1.33
C LEU A 42 -4.76 -5.37 1.62
N LYS A 43 -5.52 -5.33 2.70
CA LYS A 43 -6.42 -6.41 3.09
C LYS A 43 -7.51 -6.63 2.03
N GLU A 44 -8.05 -5.56 1.49
CA GLU A 44 -9.04 -5.63 0.42
C GLU A 44 -8.49 -6.30 -0.83
N GLY A 45 -7.23 -6.03 -1.15
CA GLY A 45 -6.55 -6.66 -2.28
C GLY A 45 -6.09 -8.09 -2.01
N GLY A 46 -6.10 -8.54 -0.76
CA GLY A 46 -5.68 -9.89 -0.38
C GLY A 46 -4.17 -10.12 -0.45
N ALA A 47 -3.37 -9.05 -0.48
CA ALA A 47 -1.93 -9.17 -0.63
C ALA A 47 -1.23 -9.23 0.73
N GLU A 48 -0.12 -9.96 0.79
CA GLU A 48 0.75 -10.05 1.95
C GLU A 48 1.85 -8.99 1.86
N VAL A 49 1.95 -8.13 2.86
CA VAL A 49 2.99 -7.09 2.89
C VAL A 49 4.31 -7.71 3.33
N THR A 50 5.32 -7.60 2.48
CA THR A 50 6.67 -8.10 2.77
C THR A 50 7.68 -6.98 2.99
N HIS A 51 7.40 -5.78 2.50
CA HIS A 51 8.30 -4.62 2.60
C HIS A 51 7.51 -3.35 2.83
N ILE A 52 8.09 -2.48 3.62
CA ILE A 52 7.56 -1.15 3.87
C ILE A 52 8.66 -0.12 3.63
#